data_67998324d80ba04ba364d80669631ed4
#
_entry.id   67998324d80ba04ba364d80669631ed4
#
_cell.length_a   1.000
_cell.length_b   1.000
_cell.length_c   1.000
_cell.angle_alpha   90.00
_cell.angle_beta   90.00
_cell.angle_gamma   90.00
#
_symmetry.space_group_name_H-M   'P 1'
#
loop_
_entity.id
_entity.type
_entity.pdbx_description
1 polymer ?
#
loop_
_entity_poly.entity_id
_entity_poly.type
_entity_poly.pdbx_seq_one_letter_code
_entity_poly.pdbx_strand_id
1 'polypeptide(L)'
;MKERKKKKEKTHFFSGCFYALKICHRYAPGMFAAELTRMLTFWFFSGFIQDVLFLKCTLRVIENGEGFKKLALTVLSFAAMGLFSNAVMGICDILGGKAYQKGYKNLSLLIFEKARKVDIGCFDDAEFYDKFKRATEIITDDTFESCIYFFATLVSGSFTGLFIVFYVISVDPKMLFLALTVFLVIAFQGLEGKLHVKRDNEMTRYRREKDYVRRVMHRREYAKDIRTSAIFGVMMSKFEYAVSKNREIYRKYGFKTALLECSSDFFGNVLPLLASYGYATYRFAFRRNMLLSDFSVIMTAMNNLADVINDLSYAVSYLREQSLYFCNMKEFLTHENRVVGGTDAPGELESIEFKNVSFSYPGSETNAVTDLNLLFKKGEVTAIVGRNGAGKSTFFKLLLRFYDPDCGEILYNGVNIKQFDLEKYRHRIATVFQDCKVFALTVAENTLCREKVTEADRETVKYALKNSGADSFTEKLPNKEDTVLTREFDKNGVGLSGGEQQKLAVARMFARDFDIAVLDEPSSALDPIAEYKMYENLMKGTDGKTVIYISHRLSSASLSDKVYFFENGTVKEQGTHEELIALGGEYARLFTLQASNYTSGTEVTGE
;
A
#
# COMPACT_ATOMS: atom_id res chain seq x y z
N MET A 1 -22.47 25.39 -0.69
CA MET A 1 -21.30 24.55 -0.35
C MET A 1 -21.67 23.27 0.42
N LYS A 2 -22.51 23.32 1.46
CA LYS A 2 -22.94 22.14 2.26
C LYS A 2 -23.72 21.07 1.45
N GLU A 3 -24.60 21.46 0.52
CA GLU A 3 -25.37 20.52 -0.32
C GLU A 3 -24.49 19.83 -1.40
N ARG A 4 -23.55 20.54 -2.00
CA ARG A 4 -22.56 19.94 -2.92
C ARG A 4 -21.68 18.90 -2.22
N LYS A 5 -21.26 19.16 -0.96
CA LYS A 5 -20.50 18.20 -0.15
C LYS A 5 -21.32 16.95 0.19
N LYS A 6 -22.59 17.13 0.57
CA LYS A 6 -23.53 16.00 0.84
C LYS A 6 -23.82 15.15 -0.41
N LYS A 7 -23.95 15.80 -1.58
CA LYS A 7 -24.16 15.10 -2.85
C LYS A 7 -22.90 14.32 -3.28
N LYS A 8 -21.69 14.88 -3.00
CA LYS A 8 -20.40 14.24 -3.23
C LYS A 8 -20.19 13.02 -2.31
N GLU A 9 -20.52 13.13 -1.01
CA GLU A 9 -20.41 12.01 -0.06
C GLU A 9 -21.38 10.85 -0.39
N LYS A 10 -22.63 11.14 -0.80
CA LYS A 10 -23.58 10.10 -1.24
C LYS A 10 -23.14 9.40 -2.52
N THR A 11 -22.58 10.14 -3.48
CA THR A 11 -22.05 9.56 -4.72
C THR A 11 -20.84 8.68 -4.46
N HIS A 12 -19.99 9.00 -3.48
CA HIS A 12 -18.84 8.18 -3.10
C HIS A 12 -19.25 6.86 -2.44
N PHE A 13 -20.25 6.85 -1.57
CA PHE A 13 -20.73 5.61 -0.93
C PHE A 13 -21.19 4.58 -1.96
N PHE A 14 -22.20 4.92 -2.76
CA PHE A 14 -22.72 3.97 -3.76
C PHE A 14 -21.68 3.60 -4.82
N SER A 15 -20.85 4.56 -5.24
CA SER A 15 -19.77 4.31 -6.20
C SER A 15 -18.73 3.35 -5.63
N GLY A 16 -18.30 3.53 -4.37
CA GLY A 16 -17.35 2.65 -3.70
C GLY A 16 -17.89 1.24 -3.49
N CYS A 17 -19.12 1.14 -2.99
CA CYS A 17 -19.81 -0.15 -2.81
C CYS A 17 -19.97 -0.92 -4.12
N PHE A 18 -20.46 -0.25 -5.16
CA PHE A 18 -20.62 -0.90 -6.47
C PHE A 18 -19.27 -1.33 -7.07
N TYR A 19 -18.24 -0.51 -6.86
CA TYR A 19 -16.89 -0.84 -7.31
C TYR A 19 -16.32 -2.04 -6.54
N ALA A 20 -16.55 -2.14 -5.23
CA ALA A 20 -16.15 -3.28 -4.43
C ALA A 20 -16.79 -4.59 -4.93
N LEU A 21 -18.10 -4.59 -5.19
CA LEU A 21 -18.80 -5.75 -5.76
C LEU A 21 -18.29 -6.13 -7.16
N LYS A 22 -18.02 -5.13 -8.02
CA LYS A 22 -17.46 -5.35 -9.35
C LYS A 22 -16.08 -6.00 -9.29
N ILE A 23 -15.24 -5.53 -8.37
CA ILE A 23 -13.90 -6.10 -8.13
C ILE A 23 -14.01 -7.54 -7.60
N CYS A 24 -14.89 -7.77 -6.63
CA CYS A 24 -15.12 -9.10 -6.11
C CYS A 24 -15.54 -10.07 -7.23
N HIS A 25 -16.52 -9.71 -8.03
CA HIS A 25 -16.98 -10.55 -9.13
C HIS A 25 -15.86 -10.86 -10.14
N ARG A 26 -14.99 -9.87 -10.42
CA ARG A 26 -13.90 -10.03 -11.42
C ARG A 26 -12.70 -10.82 -10.91
N TYR A 27 -12.27 -10.59 -9.67
CA TYR A 27 -10.99 -11.10 -9.15
C TYR A 27 -11.14 -12.25 -8.16
N ALA A 28 -12.30 -12.36 -7.50
CA ALA A 28 -12.65 -13.44 -6.57
C ALA A 28 -14.00 -14.07 -6.94
N PRO A 29 -14.18 -14.60 -8.16
CA PRO A 29 -15.45 -15.17 -8.58
C PRO A 29 -15.84 -16.32 -7.66
N GLY A 30 -17.12 -16.35 -7.26
CA GLY A 30 -17.66 -17.34 -6.34
C GLY A 30 -17.55 -16.98 -4.85
N MET A 31 -16.68 -16.06 -4.44
CA MET A 31 -16.55 -15.63 -3.04
C MET A 31 -17.85 -15.06 -2.49
N PHE A 32 -18.48 -14.11 -3.21
CA PHE A 32 -19.75 -13.54 -2.80
C PHE A 32 -20.87 -14.57 -2.72
N ALA A 33 -20.92 -15.51 -3.68
CA ALA A 33 -21.93 -16.57 -3.68
C ALA A 33 -21.75 -17.54 -2.49
N ALA A 34 -20.51 -17.92 -2.19
CA ALA A 34 -20.20 -18.77 -1.03
C ALA A 34 -20.59 -18.06 0.28
N GLU A 35 -20.21 -16.78 0.41
CA GLU A 35 -20.50 -15.98 1.60
C GLU A 35 -22.00 -15.71 1.76
N LEU A 36 -22.70 -15.39 0.66
CA LEU A 36 -24.16 -15.23 0.67
C LEU A 36 -24.87 -16.52 1.08
N THR A 37 -24.44 -17.67 0.53
CA THR A 37 -25.02 -18.97 0.91
C THR A 37 -24.75 -19.27 2.38
N ARG A 38 -23.55 -18.99 2.88
CA ARG A 38 -23.17 -19.16 4.28
C ARG A 38 -24.05 -18.28 5.20
N MET A 39 -24.20 -17.01 4.87
CA MET A 39 -25.01 -16.07 5.65
C MET A 39 -26.51 -16.38 5.59
N LEU A 40 -27.05 -16.78 4.43
CA LEU A 40 -28.41 -17.26 4.33
C LEU A 40 -28.63 -18.52 5.16
N THR A 41 -27.69 -19.46 5.13
CA THR A 41 -27.75 -20.67 5.95
C THR A 41 -27.72 -20.31 7.44
N PHE A 42 -26.83 -19.42 7.85
CA PHE A 42 -26.72 -18.96 9.24
C PHE A 42 -28.03 -18.29 9.73
N TRP A 43 -28.50 -17.27 9.05
CA TRP A 43 -29.65 -16.48 9.50
C TRP A 43 -30.98 -17.22 9.32
N PHE A 44 -31.20 -17.87 8.19
CA PHE A 44 -32.47 -18.51 7.89
C PHE A 44 -32.57 -19.92 8.52
N PHE A 45 -31.57 -20.77 8.36
CA PHE A 45 -31.62 -22.11 8.93
C PHE A 45 -31.36 -22.12 10.43
N SER A 46 -30.24 -21.56 10.89
CA SER A 46 -29.93 -21.58 12.32
C SER A 46 -30.83 -20.61 13.10
N GLY A 47 -30.91 -19.36 12.69
CA GLY A 47 -31.68 -18.36 13.41
C GLY A 47 -33.21 -18.59 13.34
N PHE A 48 -33.76 -18.83 12.14
CA PHE A 48 -35.21 -18.96 12.02
C PHE A 48 -35.70 -20.41 12.16
N ILE A 49 -35.15 -21.36 11.42
CA ILE A 49 -35.68 -22.74 11.42
C ILE A 49 -35.35 -23.44 12.73
N GLN A 50 -34.11 -23.39 13.21
CA GLN A 50 -33.72 -24.09 14.44
C GLN A 50 -34.25 -23.41 15.70
N ASP A 51 -34.16 -22.08 15.79
CA ASP A 51 -34.56 -21.38 17.01
C ASP A 51 -36.08 -21.18 17.10
N VAL A 52 -36.74 -20.74 16.01
CA VAL A 52 -38.16 -20.38 16.05
C VAL A 52 -39.05 -21.59 15.72
N LEU A 53 -38.81 -22.28 14.59
CA LEU A 53 -39.70 -23.37 14.16
C LEU A 53 -39.53 -24.62 14.99
N PHE A 54 -38.28 -24.97 15.38
CA PHE A 54 -38.05 -26.15 16.24
C PHE A 54 -38.80 -26.04 17.55
N LEU A 55 -38.69 -24.88 18.23
CA LEU A 55 -39.37 -24.64 19.50
C LEU A 55 -40.89 -24.69 19.33
N LYS A 56 -41.42 -24.05 18.27
CA LYS A 56 -42.86 -24.13 17.95
C LYS A 56 -43.34 -25.55 17.71
N CYS A 57 -42.66 -26.30 16.84
CA CYS A 57 -43.05 -27.66 16.48
C CYS A 57 -42.99 -28.59 17.69
N THR A 58 -41.96 -28.47 18.50
CA THR A 58 -41.77 -29.28 19.70
C THR A 58 -42.85 -29.01 20.73
N LEU A 59 -43.14 -27.75 21.04
CA LEU A 59 -44.20 -27.36 21.97
C LEU A 59 -45.58 -27.76 21.46
N ARG A 60 -45.85 -27.65 20.17
CA ARG A 60 -47.14 -28.01 19.58
C ARG A 60 -47.40 -29.52 19.65
N VAL A 61 -46.40 -30.38 19.50
CA VAL A 61 -46.51 -31.82 19.70
C VAL A 61 -46.89 -32.15 21.16
N ILE A 62 -46.33 -31.42 22.13
CA ILE A 62 -46.62 -31.55 23.54
C ILE A 62 -48.05 -31.06 23.84
N GLU A 63 -48.45 -29.89 23.34
CA GLU A 63 -49.79 -29.30 23.52
C GLU A 63 -50.90 -30.18 22.97
N ASN A 64 -50.65 -30.85 21.84
CA ASN A 64 -51.60 -31.76 21.19
C ASN A 64 -51.63 -33.14 21.81
N GLY A 65 -50.72 -33.50 22.74
CA GLY A 65 -50.64 -34.81 23.36
C GLY A 65 -50.23 -35.97 22.38
N GLU A 66 -49.47 -35.66 21.32
CA GLU A 66 -49.18 -36.57 20.19
C GLU A 66 -48.19 -37.70 20.51
N GLY A 67 -47.78 -37.85 21.75
CA GLY A 67 -46.96 -38.93 22.26
C GLY A 67 -45.44 -38.83 21.96
N PHE A 68 -44.66 -39.61 22.72
CA PHE A 68 -43.20 -39.54 22.72
C PHE A 68 -42.55 -39.85 21.35
N LYS A 69 -43.11 -40.78 20.57
CA LYS A 69 -42.57 -41.15 19.27
C LYS A 69 -42.53 -39.96 18.29
N LYS A 70 -43.60 -39.13 18.27
CA LYS A 70 -43.67 -37.96 17.40
C LYS A 70 -42.75 -36.85 17.88
N LEU A 71 -42.63 -36.67 19.19
CA LEU A 71 -41.71 -35.74 19.79
C LEU A 71 -40.23 -36.12 19.40
N ALA A 72 -39.86 -37.37 19.59
CA ALA A 72 -38.54 -37.85 19.23
C ALA A 72 -38.24 -37.66 17.72
N LEU A 73 -39.20 -37.96 16.84
CA LEU A 73 -39.05 -37.73 15.40
C LEU A 73 -38.84 -36.27 15.05
N THR A 74 -39.60 -35.36 15.70
CA THR A 74 -39.45 -33.90 15.51
C THR A 74 -38.04 -33.48 15.91
N VAL A 75 -37.56 -33.85 17.10
CA VAL A 75 -36.21 -33.50 17.57
C VAL A 75 -35.13 -34.04 16.63
N LEU A 76 -35.23 -35.31 16.21
CA LEU A 76 -34.27 -35.93 15.28
C LEU A 76 -34.25 -35.25 13.90
N SER A 77 -35.43 -34.83 13.39
CA SER A 77 -35.50 -34.12 12.10
C SER A 77 -34.79 -32.77 12.14
N PHE A 78 -35.00 -31.99 13.21
CA PHE A 78 -34.31 -30.71 13.38
C PHE A 78 -32.81 -30.87 13.67
N ALA A 79 -32.42 -31.93 14.40
CA ALA A 79 -31.00 -32.24 14.58
C ALA A 79 -30.31 -32.59 13.23
N ALA A 80 -30.99 -33.38 12.39
CA ALA A 80 -30.48 -33.71 11.04
C ALA A 80 -30.36 -32.43 10.16
N MET A 81 -31.35 -31.51 10.23
CA MET A 81 -31.28 -30.24 9.54
C MET A 81 -30.13 -29.37 10.06
N GLY A 82 -29.87 -29.38 11.36
CA GLY A 82 -28.73 -28.66 11.94
C GLY A 82 -27.38 -29.21 11.46
N LEU A 83 -27.22 -30.51 11.40
CA LEU A 83 -26.03 -31.15 10.83
C LEU A 83 -25.84 -30.78 9.35
N PHE A 84 -26.92 -30.79 8.58
CA PHE A 84 -26.90 -30.38 7.17
C PHE A 84 -26.49 -28.91 7.03
N SER A 85 -27.09 -28.02 7.82
CA SER A 85 -26.75 -26.58 7.84
C SER A 85 -25.25 -26.36 8.13
N ASN A 86 -24.73 -27.04 9.17
CA ASN A 86 -23.29 -26.92 9.51
C ASN A 86 -22.39 -27.49 8.40
N ALA A 87 -22.80 -28.57 7.74
CA ALA A 87 -22.05 -29.12 6.60
C ALA A 87 -22.03 -28.12 5.42
N VAL A 88 -23.16 -27.50 5.11
CA VAL A 88 -23.24 -26.44 4.06
C VAL A 88 -22.33 -25.27 4.42
N MET A 89 -22.38 -24.77 5.67
CA MET A 89 -21.51 -23.68 6.11
C MET A 89 -20.03 -24.05 5.97
N GLY A 90 -19.63 -25.24 6.41
CA GLY A 90 -18.25 -25.72 6.28
C GLY A 90 -17.78 -25.84 4.82
N ILE A 91 -18.65 -26.27 3.91
CA ILE A 91 -18.35 -26.28 2.47
C ILE A 91 -18.16 -24.84 1.95
N CYS A 92 -19.04 -23.92 2.36
CA CYS A 92 -18.94 -22.52 1.98
C CYS A 92 -17.66 -21.86 2.50
N ASP A 93 -17.23 -22.18 3.72
CA ASP A 93 -15.96 -21.68 4.29
C ASP A 93 -14.76 -22.15 3.46
N ILE A 94 -14.73 -23.42 3.05
CA ILE A 94 -13.66 -23.95 2.20
C ILE A 94 -13.65 -23.29 0.82
N LEU A 95 -14.81 -23.16 0.19
CA LEU A 95 -14.94 -22.58 -1.15
C LEU A 95 -14.68 -21.05 -1.11
N GLY A 96 -15.21 -20.38 -0.11
CA GLY A 96 -15.00 -18.94 0.13
C GLY A 96 -13.52 -18.63 0.40
N GLY A 97 -12.86 -19.40 1.26
CA GLY A 97 -11.43 -19.25 1.55
C GLY A 97 -10.54 -19.43 0.32
N LYS A 98 -10.84 -20.43 -0.54
CA LYS A 98 -10.12 -20.60 -1.82
C LYS A 98 -10.34 -19.42 -2.76
N ALA A 99 -11.56 -18.92 -2.87
CA ALA A 99 -11.89 -17.78 -3.70
C ALA A 99 -11.24 -16.48 -3.16
N TYR A 100 -11.19 -16.31 -1.83
CA TYR A 100 -10.50 -15.22 -1.15
C TYR A 100 -9.00 -15.20 -1.49
N GLN A 101 -8.30 -16.33 -1.32
CA GLN A 101 -6.86 -16.41 -1.62
C GLN A 101 -6.57 -16.07 -3.09
N LYS A 102 -7.43 -16.52 -4.01
CA LYS A 102 -7.34 -16.12 -5.43
C LYS A 102 -7.57 -14.64 -5.64
N GLY A 103 -8.57 -14.08 -4.97
CA GLY A 103 -8.88 -12.65 -5.00
C GLY A 103 -7.74 -11.80 -4.45
N TYR A 104 -7.21 -12.16 -3.29
CA TYR A 104 -6.06 -11.54 -2.65
C TYR A 104 -4.86 -11.47 -3.58
N LYS A 105 -4.48 -12.62 -4.17
CA LYS A 105 -3.38 -12.69 -5.15
C LYS A 105 -3.62 -11.76 -6.34
N ASN A 106 -4.79 -11.83 -6.96
CA ASN A 106 -5.09 -11.07 -8.17
C ASN A 106 -5.16 -9.56 -7.92
N LEU A 107 -5.71 -9.14 -6.78
CA LEU A 107 -5.76 -7.73 -6.36
C LEU A 107 -4.37 -7.20 -6.01
N SER A 108 -3.56 -7.99 -5.30
CA SER A 108 -2.18 -7.62 -4.99
C SER A 108 -1.39 -7.38 -6.27
N LEU A 109 -1.46 -8.31 -7.23
CA LEU A 109 -0.79 -8.16 -8.52
C LEU A 109 -1.27 -6.91 -9.27
N LEU A 110 -2.57 -6.63 -9.28
CA LEU A 110 -3.13 -5.44 -9.94
C LEU A 110 -2.56 -4.15 -9.35
N ILE A 111 -2.51 -4.05 -8.01
CA ILE A 111 -1.99 -2.87 -7.32
C ILE A 111 -0.47 -2.75 -7.53
N PHE A 112 0.28 -3.85 -7.43
CA PHE A 112 1.74 -3.85 -7.61
C PHE A 112 2.15 -3.53 -9.06
N GLU A 113 1.44 -4.07 -10.06
CA GLU A 113 1.66 -3.73 -11.46
C GLU A 113 1.37 -2.24 -11.74
N LYS A 114 0.31 -1.70 -11.15
CA LYS A 114 0.03 -0.27 -11.27
C LYS A 114 1.10 0.57 -10.58
N ALA A 115 1.50 0.20 -9.36
CA ALA A 115 2.56 0.90 -8.62
C ALA A 115 3.90 0.90 -9.39
N ARG A 116 4.24 -0.21 -10.07
CA ARG A 116 5.43 -0.28 -10.93
C ARG A 116 5.39 0.68 -12.11
N LYS A 117 4.19 0.96 -12.63
CA LYS A 117 3.99 1.76 -13.86
C LYS A 117 3.72 3.24 -13.61
N VAL A 118 3.42 3.62 -12.39
CA VAL A 118 3.16 5.02 -12.02
C VAL A 118 4.46 5.82 -12.01
N ASP A 119 4.37 7.10 -12.38
CA ASP A 119 5.50 8.03 -12.36
C ASP A 119 6.13 8.12 -10.98
N ILE A 120 7.46 8.13 -10.93
CA ILE A 120 8.21 8.23 -9.66
C ILE A 120 7.86 9.50 -8.90
N GLY A 121 7.66 10.62 -9.61
CA GLY A 121 7.25 11.89 -9.00
C GLY A 121 5.92 11.84 -8.24
N CYS A 122 5.06 10.86 -8.52
CA CYS A 122 3.82 10.66 -7.75
C CYS A 122 4.09 10.20 -6.32
N PHE A 123 5.19 9.50 -6.06
CA PHE A 123 5.54 9.06 -4.70
C PHE A 123 6.07 10.20 -3.82
N ASP A 124 6.49 11.31 -4.41
CA ASP A 124 6.86 12.54 -3.70
C ASP A 124 5.62 13.39 -3.34
N ASP A 125 4.46 13.13 -3.97
CA ASP A 125 3.18 13.75 -3.65
C ASP A 125 2.48 13.04 -2.49
N ALA A 126 2.32 13.75 -1.37
CA ALA A 126 1.68 13.21 -0.16
C ALA A 126 0.22 12.78 -0.38
N GLU A 127 -0.54 13.48 -1.26
CA GLU A 127 -1.93 13.12 -1.56
C GLU A 127 -2.01 11.82 -2.35
N PHE A 128 -1.15 11.67 -3.35
CA PHE A 128 -1.05 10.43 -4.12
C PHE A 128 -0.59 9.26 -3.26
N TYR A 129 0.44 9.47 -2.44
CA TYR A 129 0.96 8.43 -1.54
C TYR A 129 -0.09 7.97 -0.53
N ASP A 130 -0.91 8.89 0.01
CA ASP A 130 -2.04 8.53 0.88
C ASP A 130 -3.08 7.65 0.14
N LYS A 131 -3.38 7.94 -1.14
CA LYS A 131 -4.30 7.12 -1.96
C LYS A 131 -3.73 5.73 -2.23
N PHE A 132 -2.45 5.66 -2.58
CA PHE A 132 -1.73 4.39 -2.77
C PHE A 132 -1.72 3.54 -1.50
N LYS A 133 -1.39 4.15 -0.34
CA LYS A 133 -1.41 3.48 0.96
C LYS A 133 -2.78 2.90 1.27
N ARG A 134 -3.86 3.67 1.09
CA ARG A 134 -5.23 3.19 1.31
C ARG A 134 -5.64 2.09 0.33
N ALA A 135 -5.15 2.14 -0.91
CA ALA A 135 -5.38 1.07 -1.87
C ALA A 135 -4.72 -0.26 -1.43
N THR A 136 -3.53 -0.20 -0.83
CA THR A 136 -2.84 -1.38 -0.26
C THR A 136 -3.50 -1.87 1.03
N GLU A 137 -4.02 -0.99 1.87
CA GLU A 137 -4.74 -1.34 3.11
C GLU A 137 -5.97 -2.21 2.85
N ILE A 138 -6.62 -2.10 1.68
CA ILE A 138 -7.73 -2.99 1.29
C ILE A 138 -7.33 -4.48 1.33
N ILE A 139 -6.07 -4.75 1.02
CA ILE A 139 -5.53 -6.11 0.98
C ILE A 139 -4.95 -6.51 2.33
N THR A 140 -4.15 -5.63 2.96
CA THR A 140 -3.39 -5.95 4.18
C THR A 140 -4.26 -6.05 5.43
N ASP A 141 -5.40 -5.35 5.48
CA ASP A 141 -6.26 -5.27 6.66
C ASP A 141 -7.55 -6.11 6.52
N ASP A 142 -7.55 -7.11 5.62
CA ASP A 142 -8.70 -7.98 5.33
C ASP A 142 -10.00 -7.22 4.98
N THR A 143 -9.86 -5.94 4.61
CA THR A 143 -10.98 -5.06 4.26
C THR A 143 -11.80 -5.61 3.10
N PHE A 144 -11.13 -6.26 2.15
CA PHE A 144 -11.79 -6.88 1.00
C PHE A 144 -12.73 -8.02 1.43
N GLU A 145 -12.26 -8.92 2.29
CA GLU A 145 -13.05 -10.04 2.83
C GLU A 145 -14.24 -9.51 3.65
N SER A 146 -13.96 -8.61 4.57
CA SER A 146 -14.98 -8.01 5.43
C SER A 146 -16.06 -7.28 4.64
N CYS A 147 -15.72 -6.57 3.56
CA CYS A 147 -16.71 -5.95 2.69
C CYS A 147 -17.66 -6.98 2.07
N ILE A 148 -17.15 -8.10 1.59
CA ILE A 148 -17.97 -9.16 0.98
C ILE A 148 -18.88 -9.80 2.02
N TYR A 149 -18.34 -10.07 3.22
CA TYR A 149 -19.11 -10.54 4.37
C TYR A 149 -20.29 -9.62 4.69
N PHE A 150 -20.07 -8.30 4.83
CA PHE A 150 -21.13 -7.36 5.16
C PHE A 150 -22.12 -7.13 4.01
N PHE A 151 -21.73 -7.26 2.76
CA PHE A 151 -22.68 -7.30 1.64
C PHE A 151 -23.57 -8.54 1.70
N ALA A 152 -23.00 -9.70 1.96
CA ALA A 152 -23.76 -10.92 2.12
C ALA A 152 -24.71 -10.84 3.32
N THR A 153 -24.26 -10.26 4.44
CA THR A 153 -25.08 -9.97 5.63
C THR A 153 -26.25 -9.04 5.31
N LEU A 154 -26.03 -7.97 4.53
CA LEU A 154 -27.13 -7.07 4.12
C LEU A 154 -28.20 -7.80 3.33
N VAL A 155 -27.81 -8.64 2.37
CA VAL A 155 -28.76 -9.38 1.53
C VAL A 155 -29.50 -10.45 2.36
N SER A 156 -28.74 -11.30 3.06
CA SER A 156 -29.28 -12.43 3.83
C SER A 156 -30.10 -11.96 5.05
N GLY A 157 -29.58 -10.97 5.79
CA GLY A 157 -30.26 -10.38 6.94
C GLY A 157 -31.55 -9.67 6.53
N SER A 158 -31.55 -8.92 5.43
CA SER A 158 -32.78 -8.28 4.91
C SER A 158 -33.84 -9.33 4.53
N PHE A 159 -33.43 -10.39 3.83
CA PHE A 159 -34.31 -11.49 3.46
C PHE A 159 -34.90 -12.18 4.71
N THR A 160 -34.05 -12.58 5.65
CA THR A 160 -34.47 -13.26 6.88
C THR A 160 -35.30 -12.36 7.77
N GLY A 161 -34.92 -11.08 7.94
CA GLY A 161 -35.67 -10.11 8.72
C GLY A 161 -37.10 -9.89 8.18
N LEU A 162 -37.22 -9.70 6.86
CA LEU A 162 -38.54 -9.58 6.21
C LEU A 162 -39.39 -10.85 6.40
N PHE A 163 -38.75 -12.03 6.30
CA PHE A 163 -39.42 -13.31 6.50
C PHE A 163 -39.90 -13.48 7.95
N ILE A 164 -39.09 -13.13 8.94
CA ILE A 164 -39.46 -13.16 10.36
C ILE A 164 -40.65 -12.20 10.62
N VAL A 165 -40.59 -10.98 10.11
CA VAL A 165 -41.70 -10.00 10.26
C VAL A 165 -42.99 -10.57 9.67
N PHE A 166 -42.96 -11.08 8.44
CA PHE A 166 -44.10 -11.71 7.80
C PHE A 166 -44.66 -12.87 8.62
N TYR A 167 -43.77 -13.73 9.13
CA TYR A 167 -44.16 -14.89 9.94
C TYR A 167 -44.79 -14.48 11.28
N VAL A 168 -44.23 -13.48 11.99
CA VAL A 168 -44.78 -12.95 13.24
C VAL A 168 -46.18 -12.34 13.01
N ILE A 169 -46.36 -11.57 11.92
CA ILE A 169 -47.68 -11.01 11.54
C ILE A 169 -48.67 -12.12 11.22
N SER A 170 -48.27 -13.26 10.65
CA SER A 170 -49.16 -14.39 10.38
C SER A 170 -49.61 -15.09 11.64
N VAL A 171 -48.83 -15.04 12.73
CA VAL A 171 -49.22 -15.55 14.05
C VAL A 171 -50.17 -14.55 14.76
N ASP A 172 -49.83 -13.26 14.75
CA ASP A 172 -50.66 -12.21 15.30
C ASP A 172 -50.49 -10.88 14.51
N PRO A 173 -51.51 -10.47 13.71
CA PRO A 173 -51.44 -9.24 12.91
C PRO A 173 -51.23 -7.95 13.73
N LYS A 174 -51.56 -7.94 15.01
CA LYS A 174 -51.36 -6.77 15.88
C LYS A 174 -49.89 -6.50 16.16
N MET A 175 -49.00 -7.48 15.92
CA MET A 175 -47.57 -7.31 16.04
C MET A 175 -46.96 -6.38 14.96
N LEU A 176 -47.76 -5.94 13.96
CA LEU A 176 -47.32 -4.98 12.94
C LEU A 176 -46.82 -3.66 13.54
N PHE A 177 -47.32 -3.26 14.76
CA PHE A 177 -46.83 -2.05 15.41
C PHE A 177 -45.31 -2.07 15.69
N LEU A 178 -44.73 -3.27 15.84
CA LEU A 178 -43.28 -3.41 16.05
C LEU A 178 -42.44 -3.01 14.82
N ALA A 179 -43.04 -3.07 13.62
CA ALA A 179 -42.38 -2.59 12.42
C ALA A 179 -42.07 -1.08 12.47
N LEU A 180 -42.83 -0.30 13.24
CA LEU A 180 -42.61 1.13 13.42
C LEU A 180 -41.29 1.42 14.16
N THR A 181 -40.86 0.56 15.07
CA THR A 181 -39.66 0.76 15.85
C THR A 181 -38.40 0.68 14.96
N VAL A 182 -38.44 -0.12 13.89
CA VAL A 182 -37.33 -0.24 12.90
C VAL A 182 -37.04 1.12 12.24
N PHE A 183 -38.06 1.89 11.90
CA PHE A 183 -37.87 3.23 11.30
C PHE A 183 -37.21 4.20 12.29
N LEU A 184 -37.50 4.11 13.58
CA LEU A 184 -36.87 4.92 14.61
C LEU A 184 -35.40 4.56 14.75
N VAL A 185 -35.06 3.26 14.77
CA VAL A 185 -33.69 2.77 14.81
C VAL A 185 -32.86 3.32 13.64
N ILE A 186 -33.39 3.18 12.41
CA ILE A 186 -32.71 3.70 11.19
C ILE A 186 -32.49 5.23 11.30
N ALA A 187 -33.46 5.98 11.87
CA ALA A 187 -33.33 7.43 12.05
C ALA A 187 -32.23 7.79 13.05
N PHE A 188 -32.16 7.13 14.22
CA PHE A 188 -31.15 7.36 15.24
C PHE A 188 -29.75 6.98 14.73
N GLN A 189 -29.60 5.83 14.10
CA GLN A 189 -28.32 5.38 13.50
C GLN A 189 -27.86 6.30 12.38
N GLY A 190 -28.78 6.84 11.57
CA GLY A 190 -28.46 7.85 10.57
C GLY A 190 -27.91 9.16 11.16
N LEU A 191 -28.39 9.56 12.35
CA LEU A 191 -27.87 10.72 13.09
C LEU A 191 -26.50 10.42 13.72
N GLU A 192 -26.38 9.26 14.34
CA GLU A 192 -25.15 8.76 14.93
C GLU A 192 -24.02 8.69 13.89
N GLY A 193 -24.23 8.06 12.74
CA GLY A 193 -23.27 7.97 11.65
C GLY A 193 -22.77 9.34 11.16
N LYS A 194 -23.61 10.40 11.20
CA LYS A 194 -23.17 11.78 10.89
C LYS A 194 -22.23 12.35 11.96
N LEU A 195 -22.47 12.03 13.23
CA LEU A 195 -21.60 12.46 14.32
C LEU A 195 -20.26 11.73 14.28
N HIS A 196 -20.25 10.43 13.98
CA HIS A 196 -19.04 9.64 13.80
C HIS A 196 -18.15 10.23 12.69
N VAL A 197 -18.71 10.53 11.51
CA VAL A 197 -17.96 11.16 10.41
C VAL A 197 -17.37 12.51 10.82
N LYS A 198 -18.11 13.35 11.58
CA LYS A 198 -17.57 14.62 12.05
C LYS A 198 -16.43 14.42 13.03
N ARG A 199 -16.59 13.51 14.00
CA ARG A 199 -15.57 13.14 14.97
C ARG A 199 -14.31 12.66 14.28
N ASP A 200 -14.44 11.73 13.35
CA ASP A 200 -13.31 11.12 12.66
C ASP A 200 -12.56 12.10 11.77
N ASN A 201 -13.26 13.04 11.12
CA ASN A 201 -12.61 14.12 10.38
C ASN A 201 -11.79 15.06 11.30
N GLU A 202 -12.31 15.40 12.51
CA GLU A 202 -11.56 16.20 13.48
C GLU A 202 -10.35 15.43 14.04
N MET A 203 -10.45 14.11 14.18
CA MET A 203 -9.39 13.25 14.70
C MET A 203 -8.29 12.92 13.68
N THR A 204 -8.56 13.05 12.38
CA THR A 204 -7.66 12.59 11.31
C THR A 204 -6.24 13.14 11.44
N ARG A 205 -6.10 14.44 11.77
CA ARG A 205 -4.79 15.08 11.97
C ARG A 205 -4.01 14.41 13.10
N TYR A 206 -4.66 14.23 14.25
CA TYR A 206 -4.01 13.67 15.45
C TYR A 206 -3.77 12.17 15.33
N ARG A 207 -4.59 11.43 14.55
CA ARG A 207 -4.30 10.05 14.18
C ARG A 207 -3.01 9.96 13.36
N ARG A 208 -2.81 10.85 12.37
CA ARG A 208 -1.55 10.90 11.59
C ARG A 208 -0.34 11.19 12.47
N GLU A 209 -0.44 12.10 13.44
CA GLU A 209 0.63 12.40 14.39
C GLU A 209 0.97 11.17 15.24
N LYS A 210 -0.02 10.45 15.77
CA LYS A 210 0.19 9.19 16.51
C LYS A 210 0.84 8.12 15.65
N ASP A 211 0.35 7.91 14.42
CA ASP A 211 0.83 6.89 13.51
C ASP A 211 2.27 7.19 13.07
N TYR A 212 2.63 8.47 12.92
CA TYR A 212 4.00 8.88 12.67
C TYR A 212 4.92 8.50 13.83
N VAL A 213 4.55 8.86 15.07
CA VAL A 213 5.36 8.51 16.25
C VAL A 213 5.49 6.99 16.38
N ARG A 214 4.38 6.25 16.25
CA ARG A 214 4.37 4.78 16.27
C ARG A 214 5.32 4.20 15.22
N ARG A 215 5.31 4.71 13.99
CA ARG A 215 6.22 4.29 12.92
C ARG A 215 7.68 4.56 13.26
N VAL A 216 8.01 5.75 13.80
CA VAL A 216 9.36 6.11 14.25
C VAL A 216 9.84 5.15 15.34
N MET A 217 8.99 4.84 16.31
CA MET A 217 9.34 3.93 17.42
C MET A 217 9.53 2.47 16.98
N HIS A 218 8.86 2.05 15.92
CA HIS A 218 8.86 0.65 15.48
C HIS A 218 9.95 0.33 14.44
N ARG A 219 10.34 1.30 13.60
CA ARG A 219 11.26 1.05 12.50
C ARG A 219 12.72 1.03 12.95
N ARG A 220 13.47 0.05 12.43
CA ARG A 220 14.89 -0.17 12.71
C ARG A 220 15.76 1.04 12.35
N GLU A 221 15.41 1.77 11.30
CA GLU A 221 16.16 2.94 10.80
C GLU A 221 16.30 4.06 11.84
N TYR A 222 15.29 4.27 12.70
CA TYR A 222 15.30 5.28 13.75
C TYR A 222 15.88 4.80 15.08
N ALA A 223 16.20 3.51 15.21
CA ALA A 223 16.54 2.93 16.50
C ALA A 223 17.81 3.51 17.12
N LYS A 224 18.78 3.94 16.32
CA LYS A 224 20.03 4.58 16.78
C LYS A 224 19.73 5.99 17.30
N ASP A 225 19.02 6.79 16.52
CA ASP A 225 18.73 8.19 16.86
C ASP A 225 17.87 8.29 18.12
N ILE A 226 16.90 7.40 18.29
CA ILE A 226 16.06 7.33 19.49
C ILE A 226 16.90 7.07 20.76
N ARG A 227 17.99 6.27 20.64
CA ARG A 227 18.85 5.90 21.80
C ARG A 227 19.96 6.90 22.07
N THR A 228 20.42 7.63 21.05
CA THR A 228 21.60 8.50 21.15
C THR A 228 21.24 9.98 21.24
N SER A 229 19.96 10.32 21.10
CA SER A 229 19.51 11.72 21.18
C SER A 229 18.29 11.87 22.12
N ALA A 230 17.93 13.12 22.40
CA ALA A 230 16.75 13.45 23.20
C ALA A 230 15.42 13.32 22.42
N ILE A 231 15.44 12.79 21.20
CA ILE A 231 14.28 12.72 20.30
C ILE A 231 13.14 11.88 20.87
N PHE A 232 13.45 10.88 21.71
CA PHE A 232 12.45 10.06 22.39
C PHE A 232 11.48 10.93 23.20
N GLY A 233 11.98 11.86 24.00
CA GLY A 233 11.14 12.78 24.80
C GLY A 233 10.25 13.65 23.92
N VAL A 234 10.79 14.16 22.80
CA VAL A 234 10.03 14.96 21.84
C VAL A 234 8.93 14.14 21.19
N MET A 235 9.22 12.91 20.78
CA MET A 235 8.23 12.01 20.17
C MET A 235 7.12 11.63 21.17
N MET A 236 7.48 11.35 22.43
CA MET A 236 6.51 11.05 23.49
C MET A 236 5.60 12.25 23.78
N SER A 237 6.16 13.46 23.89
CA SER A 237 5.36 14.68 24.06
C SER A 237 4.37 14.89 22.91
N LYS A 238 4.78 14.67 21.65
CA LYS A 238 3.88 14.72 20.48
C LYS A 238 2.79 13.65 20.55
N PHE A 239 3.14 12.44 20.95
CA PHE A 239 2.19 11.35 21.12
C PHE A 239 1.15 11.68 22.20
N GLU A 240 1.59 12.11 23.38
CA GLU A 240 0.71 12.51 24.49
C GLU A 240 -0.20 13.67 24.11
N TYR A 241 0.34 14.68 23.41
CA TYR A 241 -0.46 15.79 22.88
C TYR A 241 -1.56 15.28 21.92
N ALA A 242 -1.20 14.43 20.95
CA ALA A 242 -2.17 13.89 20.01
C ALA A 242 -3.23 13.00 20.71
N VAL A 243 -2.83 12.22 21.73
CA VAL A 243 -3.76 11.42 22.56
C VAL A 243 -4.69 12.33 23.36
N SER A 244 -4.15 13.41 23.96
CA SER A 244 -4.96 14.35 24.73
C SER A 244 -6.00 15.06 23.85
N LYS A 245 -5.63 15.46 22.65
CA LYS A 245 -6.55 16.05 21.66
C LYS A 245 -7.62 15.07 21.18
N ASN A 246 -7.24 13.83 20.89
CA ASN A 246 -8.22 12.79 20.62
C ASN A 246 -9.22 12.59 21.76
N ARG A 247 -8.73 12.61 23.03
CA ARG A 247 -9.56 12.50 24.22
C ARG A 247 -10.56 13.68 24.35
N GLU A 248 -10.10 14.92 24.04
CA GLU A 248 -10.99 16.11 24.01
C GLU A 248 -12.09 15.94 22.96
N ILE A 249 -11.74 15.46 21.75
CA ILE A 249 -12.71 15.21 20.69
C ILE A 249 -13.70 14.10 21.09
N TYR A 250 -13.22 13.00 21.70
CA TYR A 250 -14.11 11.96 22.22
C TYR A 250 -15.07 12.50 23.29
N ARG A 251 -14.61 13.35 24.21
CA ARG A 251 -15.49 14.00 25.20
C ARG A 251 -16.53 14.91 24.55
N LYS A 252 -16.13 15.68 23.51
CA LYS A 252 -17.01 16.59 22.77
C LYS A 252 -18.19 15.87 22.10
N TYR A 253 -17.93 14.70 21.51
CA TYR A 253 -18.92 13.92 20.79
C TYR A 253 -19.53 12.79 21.61
N GLY A 254 -18.80 12.24 22.58
CA GLY A 254 -19.12 11.01 23.29
C GLY A 254 -20.50 10.99 23.94
N PHE A 255 -20.87 12.05 24.65
CA PHE A 255 -22.20 12.10 25.27
C PHE A 255 -23.32 12.05 24.23
N LYS A 256 -23.18 12.76 23.10
CA LYS A 256 -24.19 12.78 22.04
C LYS A 256 -24.27 11.45 21.28
N THR A 257 -23.13 10.83 21.04
CA THR A 257 -23.09 9.49 20.41
C THR A 257 -23.68 8.45 21.34
N ALA A 258 -23.29 8.43 22.62
CA ALA A 258 -23.85 7.51 23.60
C ALA A 258 -25.37 7.66 23.78
N LEU A 259 -25.89 8.91 23.78
CA LEU A 259 -27.32 9.13 23.86
C LEU A 259 -28.08 8.60 22.63
N LEU A 260 -27.53 8.79 21.43
CA LEU A 260 -28.12 8.26 20.20
C LEU A 260 -28.02 6.74 20.14
N GLU A 261 -26.93 6.16 20.57
CA GLU A 261 -26.67 4.72 20.68
C GLU A 261 -27.67 4.08 21.68
N CYS A 262 -27.78 4.61 22.90
CA CYS A 262 -28.78 4.18 23.88
C CYS A 262 -30.21 4.34 23.36
N SER A 263 -30.50 5.42 22.61
CA SER A 263 -31.85 5.61 22.02
C SER A 263 -32.09 4.57 20.91
N SER A 264 -31.11 4.30 20.07
CA SER A 264 -31.19 3.26 19.05
C SER A 264 -31.43 1.88 19.67
N ASP A 265 -30.66 1.53 20.72
CA ASP A 265 -30.82 0.27 21.45
C ASP A 265 -32.19 0.16 22.15
N PHE A 266 -32.62 1.24 22.76
CA PHE A 266 -33.94 1.26 23.39
C PHE A 266 -35.06 0.97 22.40
N PHE A 267 -35.10 1.67 21.28
CA PHE A 267 -36.11 1.48 20.23
C PHE A 267 -35.92 0.24 19.38
N GLY A 268 -34.68 -0.27 19.24
CA GLY A 268 -34.36 -1.46 18.47
C GLY A 268 -34.53 -2.76 19.23
N ASN A 269 -34.11 -2.78 20.49
CA ASN A 269 -34.04 -3.99 21.31
C ASN A 269 -35.01 -3.97 22.48
N VAL A 270 -34.91 -2.95 23.34
CA VAL A 270 -35.63 -2.96 24.62
C VAL A 270 -37.13 -2.79 24.44
N LEU A 271 -37.56 -1.76 23.72
CA LEU A 271 -38.99 -1.47 23.53
C LEU A 271 -39.75 -2.55 22.76
N PRO A 272 -39.23 -3.06 21.60
CA PRO A 272 -39.87 -4.16 20.88
C PRO A 272 -40.01 -5.43 21.75
N LEU A 273 -38.93 -5.74 22.52
CA LEU A 273 -38.90 -6.89 23.38
C LEU A 273 -39.90 -6.79 24.52
N LEU A 274 -39.92 -5.67 25.25
CA LEU A 274 -40.87 -5.42 26.32
C LEU A 274 -42.31 -5.40 25.81
N ALA A 275 -42.55 -4.74 24.68
CA ALA A 275 -43.89 -4.62 24.11
C ALA A 275 -44.40 -5.98 23.60
N SER A 276 -43.56 -6.73 22.89
CA SER A 276 -43.94 -8.08 22.40
C SER A 276 -44.14 -9.06 23.54
N TYR A 277 -43.22 -9.07 24.52
CA TYR A 277 -43.33 -9.94 25.68
C TYR A 277 -44.55 -9.58 26.56
N GLY A 278 -44.72 -8.31 26.86
CA GLY A 278 -45.88 -7.83 27.62
C GLY A 278 -47.20 -8.17 26.94
N TYR A 279 -47.31 -7.94 25.63
CA TYR A 279 -48.51 -8.26 24.86
C TYR A 279 -48.76 -9.77 24.75
N ALA A 280 -47.72 -10.55 24.45
CA ALA A 280 -47.86 -12.01 24.34
C ALA A 280 -48.18 -12.65 25.69
N THR A 281 -47.55 -12.19 26.80
CA THR A 281 -47.84 -12.65 28.16
C THR A 281 -49.28 -12.29 28.55
N TYR A 282 -49.74 -11.07 28.23
CA TYR A 282 -51.15 -10.68 28.47
C TYR A 282 -52.13 -11.59 27.74
N ARG A 283 -51.89 -11.90 26.47
CA ARG A 283 -52.74 -12.82 25.70
C ARG A 283 -52.71 -14.24 26.21
N PHE A 284 -51.55 -14.74 26.57
CA PHE A 284 -51.36 -16.11 27.06
C PHE A 284 -51.94 -16.31 28.46
N ALA A 285 -51.53 -15.49 29.44
CA ALA A 285 -51.85 -15.68 30.85
C ALA A 285 -53.25 -15.18 31.22
N PHE A 286 -53.67 -13.98 30.74
CA PHE A 286 -54.92 -13.32 31.15
C PHE A 286 -56.06 -13.57 30.18
N ARG A 287 -55.84 -13.47 28.87
CA ARG A 287 -56.86 -13.75 27.87
C ARG A 287 -57.04 -15.23 27.55
N ARG A 288 -56.03 -16.05 27.80
CA ARG A 288 -55.99 -17.49 27.51
C ARG A 288 -56.39 -17.85 26.07
N ASN A 289 -56.10 -16.97 25.11
CA ASN A 289 -56.44 -17.11 23.70
C ASN A 289 -55.20 -17.23 22.79
N MET A 290 -54.10 -17.66 23.35
CA MET A 290 -52.83 -17.93 22.66
C MET A 290 -52.24 -19.26 23.16
N LEU A 291 -51.74 -20.08 22.23
CA LEU A 291 -51.04 -21.30 22.56
C LEU A 291 -49.62 -21.01 23.08
N LEU A 292 -49.06 -21.90 23.91
CA LEU A 292 -47.68 -21.76 24.39
C LEU A 292 -46.68 -21.81 23.23
N SER A 293 -46.97 -22.63 22.21
CA SER A 293 -46.19 -22.69 20.98
C SER A 293 -46.15 -21.36 20.22
N ASP A 294 -47.28 -20.65 20.12
CA ASP A 294 -47.31 -19.33 19.45
C ASP A 294 -46.69 -18.23 20.32
N PHE A 295 -46.84 -18.32 21.65
CA PHE A 295 -46.12 -17.47 22.58
C PHE A 295 -44.59 -17.58 22.41
N SER A 296 -44.09 -18.82 22.35
CA SER A 296 -42.65 -19.06 22.18
C SER A 296 -42.11 -18.52 20.86
N VAL A 297 -42.90 -18.61 19.77
CA VAL A 297 -42.56 -18.03 18.47
C VAL A 297 -42.34 -16.53 18.57
N ILE A 298 -43.27 -15.80 19.21
CA ILE A 298 -43.15 -14.36 19.35
C ILE A 298 -41.88 -14.01 20.12
N MET A 299 -41.58 -14.72 21.21
CA MET A 299 -40.42 -14.47 22.03
C MET A 299 -39.09 -14.65 21.24
N THR A 300 -38.95 -15.80 20.61
CA THR A 300 -37.70 -16.14 19.92
C THR A 300 -37.53 -15.36 18.62
N ALA A 301 -38.61 -15.18 17.83
CA ALA A 301 -38.56 -14.43 16.59
C ALA A 301 -38.24 -12.94 16.81
N MET A 302 -38.72 -12.36 17.93
CA MET A 302 -38.39 -10.96 18.24
C MET A 302 -36.94 -10.76 18.65
N ASN A 303 -36.34 -11.72 19.39
CA ASN A 303 -34.89 -11.70 19.67
C ASN A 303 -34.08 -11.77 18.37
N ASN A 304 -34.39 -12.75 17.52
CA ASN A 304 -33.68 -12.91 16.26
C ASN A 304 -33.86 -11.71 15.31
N LEU A 305 -35.01 -11.07 15.33
CA LEU A 305 -35.23 -9.84 14.55
C LEU A 305 -34.37 -8.68 15.07
N ALA A 306 -34.22 -8.55 16.40
CA ALA A 306 -33.37 -7.56 17.01
C ALA A 306 -31.89 -7.77 16.59
N ASP A 307 -31.41 -9.01 16.63
CA ASP A 307 -30.05 -9.36 16.19
C ASP A 307 -29.83 -9.05 14.71
N VAL A 308 -30.77 -9.40 13.84
CA VAL A 308 -30.73 -9.07 12.40
C VAL A 308 -30.66 -7.55 12.17
N ILE A 309 -31.46 -6.77 12.89
CA ILE A 309 -31.47 -5.30 12.78
C ILE A 309 -30.11 -4.72 13.20
N ASN A 310 -29.54 -5.21 14.28
CA ASN A 310 -28.23 -4.77 14.77
C ASN A 310 -27.13 -5.07 13.74
N ASP A 311 -27.11 -6.28 13.19
CA ASP A 311 -26.11 -6.68 12.19
C ASP A 311 -26.27 -5.93 10.87
N LEU A 312 -27.50 -5.68 10.42
CA LEU A 312 -27.74 -4.84 9.24
C LEU A 312 -27.22 -3.42 9.45
N SER A 313 -27.40 -2.88 10.64
CA SER A 313 -26.97 -1.54 11.01
C SER A 313 -25.45 -1.43 11.04
N TYR A 314 -24.81 -2.42 11.65
CA TYR A 314 -23.35 -2.52 11.67
C TYR A 314 -22.79 -2.68 10.25
N ALA A 315 -23.39 -3.54 9.44
CA ALA A 315 -23.01 -3.75 8.05
C ALA A 315 -23.07 -2.46 7.21
N VAL A 316 -24.15 -1.67 7.34
CA VAL A 316 -24.28 -0.39 6.64
C VAL A 316 -23.19 0.60 7.10
N SER A 317 -22.94 0.67 8.41
CA SER A 317 -21.93 1.57 8.99
C SER A 317 -20.53 1.20 8.51
N TYR A 318 -20.19 -0.08 8.55
CA TYR A 318 -18.91 -0.60 8.08
C TYR A 318 -18.71 -0.36 6.58
N LEU A 319 -19.67 -0.73 5.76
CA LEU A 319 -19.58 -0.53 4.31
C LEU A 319 -19.44 0.95 3.92
N ARG A 320 -20.07 1.84 4.70
CA ARG A 320 -19.92 3.28 4.49
C ARG A 320 -18.48 3.76 4.74
N GLU A 321 -17.85 3.28 5.79
CA GLU A 321 -16.46 3.60 6.09
C GLU A 321 -15.53 3.03 5.01
N GLN A 322 -15.68 1.76 4.67
CA GLN A 322 -14.81 1.07 3.73
C GLN A 322 -15.02 1.50 2.27
N SER A 323 -16.18 2.02 1.91
CA SER A 323 -16.44 2.53 0.55
C SER A 323 -15.43 3.60 0.11
N LEU A 324 -14.87 4.36 1.06
CA LEU A 324 -13.85 5.37 0.77
C LEU A 324 -12.52 4.73 0.33
N TYR A 325 -12.13 3.61 0.92
CA TYR A 325 -10.92 2.87 0.53
C TYR A 325 -11.04 2.37 -0.92
N PHE A 326 -12.20 1.83 -1.30
CA PHE A 326 -12.45 1.41 -2.68
C PHE A 326 -12.51 2.57 -3.68
N CYS A 327 -12.99 3.75 -3.27
CA CYS A 327 -12.90 4.95 -4.08
C CYS A 327 -11.43 5.37 -4.29
N ASN A 328 -10.61 5.40 -3.24
CA ASN A 328 -9.18 5.71 -3.34
C ASN A 328 -8.44 4.68 -4.21
N MET A 329 -8.75 3.39 -4.06
CA MET A 329 -8.20 2.34 -4.92
C MET A 329 -8.58 2.57 -6.39
N LYS A 330 -9.83 2.93 -6.67
CA LYS A 330 -10.28 3.25 -8.02
C LYS A 330 -9.49 4.44 -8.59
N GLU A 331 -9.35 5.53 -7.82
CA GLU A 331 -8.58 6.70 -8.23
C GLU A 331 -7.11 6.35 -8.48
N PHE A 332 -6.50 5.54 -7.60
CA PHE A 332 -5.13 5.06 -7.80
C PHE A 332 -4.99 4.23 -9.08
N LEU A 333 -5.89 3.27 -9.31
CA LEU A 333 -5.83 2.39 -10.48
C LEU A 333 -6.12 3.13 -11.81
N THR A 334 -6.93 4.19 -11.77
CA THR A 334 -7.25 5.03 -12.93
C THR A 334 -6.33 6.25 -13.07
N HIS A 335 -5.33 6.39 -12.21
CA HIS A 335 -4.36 7.48 -12.31
C HIS A 335 -3.61 7.42 -13.64
N GLU A 336 -3.59 8.53 -14.36
CA GLU A 336 -2.86 8.67 -15.62
C GLU A 336 -1.47 9.22 -15.35
N ASN A 337 -0.47 8.61 -15.96
CA ASN A 337 0.91 9.05 -15.84
C ASN A 337 1.12 10.33 -16.64
N ARG A 338 1.95 11.22 -16.13
CA ARG A 338 2.38 12.43 -16.85
C ARG A 338 3.42 12.08 -17.91
N VAL A 339 4.31 11.13 -17.58
CA VAL A 339 5.35 10.64 -18.50
C VAL A 339 4.77 9.46 -19.29
N VAL A 340 4.40 9.73 -20.53
CA VAL A 340 3.84 8.71 -21.42
C VAL A 340 4.91 8.28 -22.43
N GLY A 341 5.16 6.96 -22.52
CA GLY A 341 6.08 6.39 -23.52
C GLY A 341 5.52 6.51 -24.93
N GLY A 342 6.42 6.66 -25.91
CA GLY A 342 6.10 6.47 -27.32
C GLY A 342 6.07 4.98 -27.67
N THR A 343 6.20 4.68 -28.98
CA THR A 343 6.12 3.31 -29.52
C THR A 343 7.46 2.80 -30.05
N ASP A 344 8.39 3.71 -30.34
CA ASP A 344 9.63 3.38 -31.04
C ASP A 344 10.62 2.66 -30.11
N ALA A 345 11.47 1.84 -30.67
CA ALA A 345 12.57 1.23 -29.95
C ALA A 345 13.87 2.02 -30.26
N PRO A 346 14.65 2.40 -29.23
CA PRO A 346 15.94 3.02 -29.48
C PRO A 346 16.91 2.04 -30.15
N GLY A 347 17.65 2.52 -31.14
CA GLY A 347 18.77 1.77 -31.74
C GLY A 347 19.99 1.74 -30.82
N GLU A 348 21.16 1.30 -31.36
CA GLU A 348 22.42 1.46 -30.67
C GLU A 348 22.75 2.94 -30.45
N LEU A 349 23.39 3.24 -29.33
CA LEU A 349 23.75 4.59 -28.99
C LEU A 349 24.83 5.14 -29.92
N GLU A 350 24.63 6.35 -30.43
CA GLU A 350 25.65 7.21 -31.03
C GLU A 350 25.87 8.46 -30.18
N SER A 351 24.79 9.09 -29.74
CA SER A 351 24.86 10.26 -28.86
C SER A 351 23.59 10.46 -28.04
N ILE A 352 23.74 11.15 -26.89
CA ILE A 352 22.64 11.79 -26.15
C ILE A 352 22.91 13.28 -26.06
N GLU A 353 21.92 14.08 -26.36
CA GLU A 353 22.02 15.53 -26.38
C GLU A 353 20.88 16.18 -25.57
N PHE A 354 21.24 17.09 -24.68
CA PHE A 354 20.30 18.00 -24.00
C PHE A 354 20.36 19.34 -24.71
N LYS A 355 19.21 19.84 -25.17
CA LYS A 355 19.10 21.12 -25.87
C LYS A 355 18.20 22.08 -25.10
N ASN A 356 18.80 23.11 -24.49
CA ASN A 356 18.12 24.16 -23.76
C ASN A 356 17.13 23.62 -22.70
N VAL A 357 17.52 22.56 -22.00
CA VAL A 357 16.66 21.84 -21.07
C VAL A 357 16.52 22.59 -19.76
N SER A 358 15.26 22.93 -19.41
CA SER A 358 14.90 23.52 -18.12
C SER A 358 13.81 22.68 -17.46
N PHE A 359 13.87 22.57 -16.12
CA PHE A 359 12.92 21.80 -15.35
C PHE A 359 12.77 22.32 -13.93
N SER A 360 11.52 22.31 -13.44
CA SER A 360 11.14 22.58 -12.05
C SER A 360 10.36 21.41 -11.47
N TYR A 361 10.59 21.07 -10.19
CA TYR A 361 9.78 20.06 -9.51
C TYR A 361 8.35 20.53 -9.27
N PRO A 362 7.35 19.64 -9.31
CA PRO A 362 5.97 20.02 -9.01
C PRO A 362 5.84 20.74 -7.66
N GLY A 363 5.24 21.93 -7.69
CA GLY A 363 5.07 22.77 -6.49
C GLY A 363 6.28 23.64 -6.12
N SER A 364 7.38 23.61 -6.89
CA SER A 364 8.51 24.53 -6.74
C SER A 364 8.29 25.78 -7.62
N GLU A 365 8.62 26.96 -7.09
CA GLU A 365 8.62 28.21 -7.84
C GLU A 365 9.95 28.47 -8.57
N THR A 366 10.99 27.67 -8.28
CA THR A 366 12.33 27.83 -8.85
C THR A 366 12.70 26.63 -9.70
N ASN A 367 13.41 26.87 -10.80
CA ASN A 367 13.95 25.81 -11.63
C ASN A 367 15.05 25.06 -10.89
N ALA A 368 15.00 23.73 -10.98
CA ALA A 368 16.06 22.86 -10.48
C ALA A 368 17.24 22.78 -11.45
N VAL A 369 16.95 22.92 -12.75
CA VAL A 369 17.94 23.08 -13.82
C VAL A 369 17.41 24.08 -14.85
N THR A 370 18.32 24.87 -15.43
CA THR A 370 17.99 25.93 -16.39
C THR A 370 18.96 25.88 -17.56
N ASP A 371 18.42 25.85 -18.77
CA ASP A 371 19.16 25.96 -20.04
C ASP A 371 20.34 25.00 -20.14
N LEU A 372 20.13 23.73 -19.77
CA LEU A 372 21.17 22.70 -19.89
C LEU A 372 21.41 22.35 -21.35
N ASN A 373 22.69 22.47 -21.76
CA ASN A 373 23.20 22.07 -23.05
C ASN A 373 24.35 21.08 -22.85
N LEU A 374 24.10 19.79 -23.11
CA LEU A 374 25.03 18.69 -22.84
C LEU A 374 25.07 17.76 -24.04
N LEU A 375 26.24 17.21 -24.33
CA LEU A 375 26.44 16.21 -25.38
C LEU A 375 27.30 15.06 -24.84
N PHE A 376 26.78 13.85 -24.91
CA PHE A 376 27.46 12.59 -24.58
C PHE A 376 27.58 11.75 -25.83
N LYS A 377 28.77 11.29 -26.16
CA LYS A 377 29.04 10.48 -27.35
C LYS A 377 29.25 9.00 -26.97
N LYS A 378 29.00 8.12 -27.90
CA LYS A 378 29.29 6.69 -27.75
C LYS A 378 30.75 6.47 -27.32
N GLY A 379 30.92 5.64 -26.28
CA GLY A 379 32.25 5.29 -25.76
C GLY A 379 32.92 6.37 -24.92
N GLU A 380 32.30 7.55 -24.73
CA GLU A 380 32.84 8.64 -23.92
C GLU A 380 32.57 8.42 -22.45
N VAL A 381 33.56 8.64 -21.62
CA VAL A 381 33.45 8.66 -20.16
C VAL A 381 33.30 10.11 -19.68
N THR A 382 32.18 10.45 -19.14
CA THR A 382 31.86 11.82 -18.71
C THR A 382 31.64 11.92 -17.20
N ALA A 383 32.34 12.85 -16.56
CA ALA A 383 32.11 13.21 -15.16
C ALA A 383 31.17 14.42 -15.04
N ILE A 384 30.18 14.32 -14.17
CA ILE A 384 29.34 15.44 -13.76
C ILE A 384 29.68 15.80 -12.32
N VAL A 385 30.20 16.99 -12.12
CA VAL A 385 30.69 17.45 -10.83
C VAL A 385 30.06 18.80 -10.46
N GLY A 386 30.10 19.16 -9.18
CA GLY A 386 29.54 20.42 -8.67
C GLY A 386 29.08 20.29 -7.23
N ARG A 387 28.69 21.42 -6.64
CA ARG A 387 28.23 21.47 -5.23
C ARG A 387 26.89 20.76 -5.03
N ASN A 388 26.58 20.47 -3.76
CA ASN A 388 25.25 19.94 -3.41
C ASN A 388 24.16 20.93 -3.84
N GLY A 389 23.06 20.43 -4.42
CA GLY A 389 21.97 21.28 -4.92
C GLY A 389 22.24 21.93 -6.30
N ALA A 390 23.37 21.63 -6.95
CA ALA A 390 23.68 22.20 -8.27
C ALA A 390 22.86 21.65 -9.45
N GLY A 391 21.92 20.71 -9.22
CA GLY A 391 21.05 20.14 -10.27
C GLY A 391 21.51 18.78 -10.82
N LYS A 392 22.61 18.20 -10.33
CA LYS A 392 23.16 16.91 -10.81
C LYS A 392 22.17 15.75 -10.76
N SER A 393 21.52 15.53 -9.62
CA SER A 393 20.53 14.46 -9.47
C SER A 393 19.25 14.73 -10.27
N THR A 394 18.95 16.02 -10.56
CA THR A 394 17.85 16.38 -11.46
C THR A 394 18.19 16.02 -12.90
N PHE A 395 19.39 16.31 -13.36
CA PHE A 395 19.90 15.84 -14.66
C PHE A 395 19.73 14.30 -14.80
N PHE A 396 20.16 13.55 -13.79
CA PHE A 396 20.05 12.08 -13.76
C PHE A 396 18.59 11.62 -13.91
N LYS A 397 17.67 12.24 -13.18
CA LYS A 397 16.23 11.93 -13.26
C LYS A 397 15.63 12.26 -14.62
N LEU A 398 16.07 13.34 -15.26
CA LEU A 398 15.65 13.72 -16.61
C LEU A 398 16.21 12.76 -17.67
N LEU A 399 17.47 12.38 -17.55
CA LEU A 399 18.08 11.41 -18.45
C LEU A 399 17.35 10.05 -18.41
N LEU A 400 16.95 9.59 -17.21
CA LEU A 400 16.17 8.37 -17.04
C LEU A 400 14.68 8.54 -17.41
N ARG A 401 14.31 9.77 -17.79
CA ARG A 401 12.93 10.13 -18.07
C ARG A 401 11.98 9.76 -16.92
N PHE A 402 12.41 10.03 -15.66
CA PHE A 402 11.53 10.03 -14.49
C PHE A 402 10.61 11.24 -14.48
N TYR A 403 11.05 12.30 -15.16
CA TYR A 403 10.33 13.52 -15.46
C TYR A 403 10.61 13.93 -16.91
N ASP A 404 9.64 14.56 -17.55
CA ASP A 404 9.85 15.25 -18.81
C ASP A 404 10.28 16.71 -18.53
N PRO A 405 11.17 17.32 -19.33
CA PRO A 405 11.54 18.72 -19.16
C PRO A 405 10.36 19.68 -19.42
N ASP A 406 10.35 20.81 -18.72
CA ASP A 406 9.37 21.88 -18.92
C ASP A 406 9.65 22.65 -20.23
N CYS A 407 10.95 22.86 -20.54
CA CYS A 407 11.44 23.50 -21.77
C CYS A 407 12.61 22.72 -22.33
N GLY A 408 12.84 22.86 -23.63
CA GLY A 408 13.90 22.17 -24.35
C GLY A 408 13.56 20.71 -24.64
N GLU A 409 14.55 19.96 -25.09
CA GLU A 409 14.40 18.56 -25.45
C GLU A 409 15.66 17.74 -25.15
N ILE A 410 15.44 16.44 -24.93
CA ILE A 410 16.51 15.45 -24.76
C ILE A 410 16.42 14.51 -25.97
N LEU A 411 17.53 14.40 -26.67
CA LEU A 411 17.62 13.61 -27.91
C LEU A 411 18.52 12.41 -27.70
N TYR A 412 18.09 11.25 -28.20
CA TYR A 412 18.88 10.04 -28.34
C TYR A 412 19.09 9.78 -29.83
N ASN A 413 20.33 9.87 -30.31
CA ASN A 413 20.66 9.81 -31.74
C ASN A 413 19.85 10.82 -32.59
N GLY A 414 19.66 12.05 -32.08
CA GLY A 414 18.87 13.09 -32.76
C GLY A 414 17.35 12.93 -32.68
N VAL A 415 16.83 11.85 -32.09
CA VAL A 415 15.40 11.59 -31.90
C VAL A 415 15.00 11.92 -30.46
N ASN A 416 13.90 12.67 -30.29
CA ASN A 416 13.41 13.04 -28.94
C ASN A 416 13.03 11.79 -28.15
N ILE A 417 13.54 11.67 -26.92
CA ILE A 417 13.32 10.49 -26.04
C ILE A 417 11.83 10.23 -25.75
N LYS A 418 10.95 11.22 -25.97
CA LYS A 418 9.50 11.08 -25.80
C LYS A 418 8.88 10.13 -26.83
N GLN A 419 9.53 9.92 -27.98
CA GLN A 419 9.05 9.02 -29.04
C GLN A 419 9.30 7.54 -28.73
N PHE A 420 10.24 7.24 -27.85
CA PHE A 420 10.58 5.87 -27.50
C PHE A 420 9.63 5.25 -26.47
N ASP A 421 9.43 3.94 -26.61
CA ASP A 421 8.87 3.11 -25.55
C ASP A 421 9.73 3.24 -24.28
N LEU A 422 9.12 3.56 -23.16
CA LEU A 422 9.82 3.94 -21.93
C LEU A 422 10.61 2.78 -21.32
N GLU A 423 10.08 1.54 -21.39
CA GLU A 423 10.78 0.36 -20.87
C GLU A 423 11.98 0.02 -21.77
N LYS A 424 11.82 0.07 -23.08
CA LYS A 424 12.92 -0.19 -24.02
C LYS A 424 14.02 0.87 -23.93
N TYR A 425 13.65 2.14 -23.76
CA TYR A 425 14.62 3.22 -23.56
C TYR A 425 15.42 3.02 -22.28
N ARG A 426 14.75 2.78 -21.16
CA ARG A 426 15.42 2.54 -19.87
C ARG A 426 16.22 1.24 -19.85
N HIS A 427 15.87 0.28 -20.69
CA HIS A 427 16.64 -0.95 -20.81
C HIS A 427 18.04 -0.71 -21.40
N ARG A 428 18.24 0.31 -22.23
CA ARG A 428 19.53 0.70 -22.77
C ARG A 428 20.45 1.38 -21.74
N ILE A 429 19.91 1.81 -20.60
CA ILE A 429 20.62 2.56 -19.58
C ILE A 429 20.77 1.70 -18.33
N ALA A 430 21.99 1.36 -17.96
CA ALA A 430 22.28 0.75 -16.67
C ALA A 430 22.52 1.83 -15.62
N THR A 431 21.93 1.67 -14.42
CA THR A 431 21.94 2.71 -13.39
C THR A 431 22.45 2.20 -12.06
N VAL A 432 23.23 3.03 -11.38
CA VAL A 432 23.62 2.84 -9.98
C VAL A 432 23.17 4.09 -9.21
N PHE A 433 22.24 3.92 -8.27
CA PHE A 433 21.73 5.01 -7.44
C PHE A 433 22.55 5.15 -6.15
N GLN A 434 22.62 6.37 -5.62
CA GLN A 434 23.28 6.68 -4.36
C GLN A 434 22.76 5.85 -3.18
N ASP A 435 21.43 5.68 -3.08
CA ASP A 435 20.74 4.95 -2.02
C ASP A 435 20.35 3.53 -2.45
N CYS A 436 21.26 2.79 -3.05
CA CYS A 436 21.01 1.42 -3.52
C CYS A 436 20.48 0.52 -2.39
N LYS A 437 19.49 -0.32 -2.73
CA LYS A 437 18.87 -1.25 -1.78
C LYS A 437 19.32 -2.68 -2.05
N VAL A 438 19.54 -3.43 -0.97
CA VAL A 438 19.80 -4.88 -1.01
C VAL A 438 18.48 -5.58 -0.72
N PHE A 439 18.13 -6.54 -1.56
CA PHE A 439 16.93 -7.34 -1.39
C PHE A 439 17.25 -8.62 -0.59
N ALA A 440 16.25 -9.17 0.11
CA ALA A 440 16.34 -10.42 0.84
C ALA A 440 16.38 -11.63 -0.12
N LEU A 441 17.41 -11.68 -0.92
CA LEU A 441 17.71 -12.67 -1.97
C LEU A 441 19.18 -13.07 -1.85
N THR A 442 19.62 -14.09 -2.57
CA THR A 442 21.06 -14.44 -2.66
C THR A 442 21.87 -13.32 -3.32
N VAL A 443 23.19 -13.35 -3.18
CA VAL A 443 24.10 -12.42 -3.91
C VAL A 443 23.88 -12.54 -5.41
N ALA A 444 23.79 -13.76 -5.94
CA ALA A 444 23.60 -14.01 -7.36
C ALA A 444 22.24 -13.48 -7.88
N GLU A 445 21.16 -13.74 -7.16
CA GLU A 445 19.82 -13.20 -7.50
C GLU A 445 19.76 -11.68 -7.40
N ASN A 446 20.44 -11.08 -6.40
CA ASN A 446 20.59 -9.64 -6.29
C ASN A 446 21.37 -9.06 -7.45
N THR A 447 22.41 -9.75 -7.93
CA THR A 447 23.25 -9.32 -9.06
C THR A 447 22.47 -9.35 -10.37
N LEU A 448 21.72 -10.43 -10.62
CA LEU A 448 20.94 -10.60 -11.85
C LEU A 448 19.57 -9.91 -11.81
N CYS A 449 19.12 -9.46 -10.64
CA CYS A 449 17.75 -8.94 -10.40
C CYS A 449 16.66 -9.91 -10.88
N ARG A 450 16.85 -11.21 -10.70
CA ARG A 450 15.87 -12.25 -11.03
C ARG A 450 15.96 -13.46 -10.11
N GLU A 451 14.83 -14.13 -9.92
CA GLU A 451 14.75 -15.42 -9.26
C GLU A 451 15.29 -16.53 -10.19
N LYS A 452 15.82 -17.60 -9.62
CA LYS A 452 16.34 -18.79 -10.32
C LYS A 452 17.55 -18.50 -11.20
N VAL A 453 18.69 -18.55 -10.56
CA VAL A 453 20.00 -18.50 -11.24
C VAL A 453 20.27 -19.85 -11.87
N THR A 454 20.50 -19.89 -13.18
CA THR A 454 20.88 -21.09 -13.91
C THR A 454 22.38 -21.25 -13.92
N GLU A 455 22.90 -22.43 -14.30
CA GLU A 455 24.35 -22.64 -14.41
C GLU A 455 25.01 -21.72 -15.45
N ALA A 456 24.30 -21.43 -16.55
CA ALA A 456 24.74 -20.47 -17.55
C ALA A 456 24.89 -19.03 -17.01
N ASP A 457 24.06 -18.67 -16.02
CA ASP A 457 24.09 -17.33 -15.41
C ASP A 457 25.26 -17.13 -14.46
N ARG A 458 25.85 -18.23 -13.93
CA ARG A 458 26.98 -18.15 -12.97
C ARG A 458 28.20 -17.46 -13.53
N GLU A 459 28.49 -17.64 -14.82
CA GLU A 459 29.61 -16.94 -15.49
C GLU A 459 29.35 -15.43 -15.54
N THR A 460 28.11 -15.02 -15.85
CA THR A 460 27.68 -13.60 -15.82
C THR A 460 27.80 -13.03 -14.42
N VAL A 461 27.38 -13.78 -13.39
CA VAL A 461 27.49 -13.37 -11.99
C VAL A 461 28.95 -13.18 -11.59
N LYS A 462 29.81 -14.15 -11.88
CA LYS A 462 31.25 -14.04 -11.58
C LYS A 462 31.91 -12.86 -12.29
N TYR A 463 31.59 -12.67 -13.57
CA TYR A 463 32.06 -11.52 -14.35
C TYR A 463 31.63 -10.19 -13.68
N ALA A 464 30.36 -10.07 -13.33
CA ALA A 464 29.81 -8.87 -12.72
C ALA A 464 30.39 -8.58 -11.32
N LEU A 465 30.53 -9.61 -10.47
CA LEU A 465 31.14 -9.48 -9.14
C LEU A 465 32.61 -9.08 -9.23
N LYS A 466 33.37 -9.65 -10.17
CA LYS A 466 34.78 -9.33 -10.37
C LYS A 466 34.95 -7.87 -10.82
N ASN A 467 34.21 -7.42 -11.83
CA ASN A 467 34.37 -6.06 -12.36
C ASN A 467 33.88 -4.98 -11.38
N SER A 468 32.93 -5.29 -10.50
CA SER A 468 32.48 -4.40 -9.42
C SER A 468 33.40 -4.43 -8.19
N GLY A 469 34.35 -5.40 -8.11
CA GLY A 469 35.13 -5.66 -6.90
C GLY A 469 34.32 -6.25 -5.74
N ALA A 470 33.13 -6.78 -6.03
CA ALA A 470 32.28 -7.44 -5.05
C ALA A 470 32.74 -8.87 -4.74
N ASP A 471 33.52 -9.49 -5.60
CA ASP A 471 34.16 -10.79 -5.40
C ASP A 471 34.96 -10.85 -4.08
N SER A 472 35.62 -9.76 -3.74
CA SER A 472 36.47 -9.64 -2.54
C SER A 472 35.73 -9.91 -1.21
N PHE A 473 34.46 -9.57 -1.12
CA PHE A 473 33.63 -9.92 0.04
C PHE A 473 32.81 -11.18 -0.19
N THR A 474 32.34 -11.41 -1.42
CA THR A 474 31.49 -12.57 -1.75
C THR A 474 32.22 -13.89 -1.47
N GLU A 475 33.50 -14.01 -1.78
CA GLU A 475 34.30 -15.20 -1.49
C GLU A 475 34.44 -15.52 0.00
N LYS A 476 34.26 -14.54 0.87
CA LYS A 476 34.30 -14.70 2.33
C LYS A 476 32.95 -15.08 2.94
N LEU A 477 31.87 -15.03 2.15
CA LEU A 477 30.55 -15.41 2.62
C LEU A 477 30.42 -16.94 2.71
N PRO A 478 29.57 -17.44 3.66
CA PRO A 478 29.45 -18.88 3.93
C PRO A 478 29.14 -19.75 2.70
N ASN A 479 28.25 -19.26 1.83
CA ASN A 479 27.83 -19.95 0.58
C ASN A 479 28.20 -19.13 -0.67
N LYS A 480 29.21 -18.24 -0.56
CA LYS A 480 29.64 -17.36 -1.66
C LYS A 480 28.45 -16.65 -2.31
N GLU A 481 28.31 -16.73 -3.65
CA GLU A 481 27.22 -16.11 -4.42
C GLU A 481 25.81 -16.63 -4.07
N ASP A 482 25.69 -17.79 -3.45
CA ASP A 482 24.42 -18.37 -3.01
C ASP A 482 24.05 -17.96 -1.56
N THR A 483 24.84 -17.10 -0.91
CA THR A 483 24.53 -16.58 0.41
C THR A 483 23.32 -15.64 0.35
N VAL A 484 22.30 -15.89 1.18
CA VAL A 484 21.14 -15.02 1.34
C VAL A 484 21.53 -13.75 2.06
N LEU A 485 21.16 -12.61 1.49
CA LEU A 485 21.40 -11.29 2.07
C LEU A 485 20.20 -10.84 2.90
N THR A 486 20.48 -10.09 3.96
CA THR A 486 19.55 -9.64 4.99
C THR A 486 18.97 -10.78 5.85
N ARG A 487 18.35 -10.42 6.99
CA ARG A 487 17.75 -11.39 7.92
C ARG A 487 16.22 -11.30 7.96
N GLU A 488 15.60 -10.85 6.89
CA GLU A 488 14.15 -10.70 6.87
C GLU A 488 13.41 -12.02 6.73
N PHE A 489 13.96 -12.94 5.93
CA PHE A 489 13.37 -14.27 5.69
C PHE A 489 14.25 -15.41 6.21
N ASP A 490 15.59 -15.21 6.23
CA ASP A 490 16.54 -16.22 6.71
C ASP A 490 17.29 -15.68 7.94
N LYS A 491 17.24 -16.40 9.06
CA LYS A 491 17.98 -16.06 10.29
C LYS A 491 19.48 -16.07 10.09
N ASN A 492 19.99 -16.87 9.15
CA ASN A 492 21.39 -16.97 8.78
C ASN A 492 21.80 -15.94 7.71
N GLY A 493 20.86 -15.12 7.24
CA GLY A 493 21.13 -14.09 6.24
C GLY A 493 22.17 -13.09 6.69
N VAL A 494 23.02 -12.66 5.76
CA VAL A 494 24.16 -11.78 6.02
C VAL A 494 23.82 -10.33 5.66
N GLY A 495 24.11 -9.40 6.59
CA GLY A 495 23.99 -7.96 6.31
C GLY A 495 25.28 -7.43 5.72
N LEU A 496 25.18 -6.68 4.64
CA LEU A 496 26.32 -6.02 3.99
C LEU A 496 26.62 -4.65 4.60
N SER A 497 27.90 -4.27 4.64
CA SER A 497 28.34 -2.90 4.90
C SER A 497 27.93 -1.94 3.75
N GLY A 498 27.93 -0.62 3.98
CA GLY A 498 27.57 0.36 2.94
C GLY A 498 28.43 0.24 1.68
N GLY A 499 29.75 0.03 1.81
CA GLY A 499 30.65 -0.17 0.68
C GLY A 499 30.40 -1.48 -0.08
N GLU A 500 30.06 -2.57 0.61
CA GLU A 500 29.68 -3.84 -0.03
C GLU A 500 28.35 -3.73 -0.78
N GLN A 501 27.37 -2.97 -0.21
CA GLN A 501 26.11 -2.67 -0.89
C GLN A 501 26.33 -1.90 -2.19
N GLN A 502 27.23 -0.91 -2.18
CA GLN A 502 27.59 -0.15 -3.39
C GLN A 502 28.26 -1.03 -4.45
N LYS A 503 29.23 -1.87 -4.07
CA LYS A 503 29.84 -2.84 -4.98
C LYS A 503 28.82 -3.80 -5.59
N LEU A 504 27.84 -4.27 -4.80
CA LEU A 504 26.77 -5.12 -5.30
C LEU A 504 25.85 -4.36 -6.28
N ALA A 505 25.57 -3.07 -6.04
CA ALA A 505 24.81 -2.23 -6.97
C ALA A 505 25.54 -2.03 -8.30
N VAL A 506 26.85 -1.86 -8.27
CA VAL A 506 27.70 -1.83 -9.48
C VAL A 506 27.71 -3.19 -10.19
N ALA A 507 27.71 -4.31 -9.44
CA ALA A 507 27.60 -5.64 -10.02
C ALA A 507 26.29 -5.83 -10.82
N ARG A 508 25.16 -5.30 -10.34
CA ARG A 508 23.88 -5.31 -11.08
C ARG A 508 23.99 -4.63 -12.44
N MET A 509 24.77 -3.58 -12.55
CA MET A 509 25.03 -2.89 -13.81
C MET A 509 25.77 -3.82 -14.78
N PHE A 510 26.86 -4.46 -14.34
CA PHE A 510 27.65 -5.37 -15.17
C PHE A 510 26.94 -6.67 -15.56
N ALA A 511 25.91 -7.06 -14.82
CA ALA A 511 25.14 -8.28 -15.06
C ALA A 511 24.11 -8.18 -16.19
N ARG A 512 23.97 -7.00 -16.81
CA ARG A 512 22.99 -6.75 -17.90
C ARG A 512 23.67 -6.12 -19.10
N ASP A 513 23.05 -6.27 -20.26
CA ASP A 513 23.45 -5.50 -21.44
C ASP A 513 22.94 -4.06 -21.36
N PHE A 514 23.77 -3.10 -21.79
CA PHE A 514 23.46 -1.66 -21.79
C PHE A 514 24.34 -0.93 -22.80
N ASP A 515 23.87 0.23 -23.26
CA ASP A 515 24.68 1.15 -24.08
C ASP A 515 25.32 2.24 -23.22
N ILE A 516 24.64 2.63 -22.12
CA ILE A 516 25.04 3.71 -21.23
C ILE A 516 25.00 3.22 -19.79
N ALA A 517 26.07 3.45 -19.05
CA ALA A 517 26.09 3.36 -17.59
C ALA A 517 25.95 4.75 -16.97
N VAL A 518 25.02 4.92 -16.05
CA VAL A 518 24.82 6.17 -15.32
C VAL A 518 24.89 5.91 -13.82
N LEU A 519 25.86 6.53 -13.15
CA LEU A 519 26.15 6.26 -11.75
C LEU A 519 26.01 7.55 -10.93
N ASP A 520 25.19 7.51 -9.88
CA ASP A 520 25.01 8.63 -8.95
C ASP A 520 25.77 8.33 -7.66
N GLU A 521 26.92 8.97 -7.47
CA GLU A 521 27.84 8.83 -6.32
C GLU A 521 28.14 7.37 -5.92
N PRO A 522 28.63 6.53 -6.86
CA PRO A 522 28.78 5.10 -6.63
C PRO A 522 29.86 4.75 -5.59
N SER A 523 30.62 5.72 -5.12
CA SER A 523 31.76 5.56 -4.21
C SER A 523 31.55 6.23 -2.84
N SER A 524 30.37 6.74 -2.53
CA SER A 524 30.13 7.57 -1.32
C SER A 524 30.47 6.85 0.00
N ALA A 525 30.41 5.52 0.05
CA ALA A 525 30.74 4.70 1.22
C ALA A 525 32.11 3.97 1.11
N LEU A 526 32.93 4.32 0.12
CA LEU A 526 34.26 3.71 -0.12
C LEU A 526 35.39 4.62 0.37
N ASP A 527 36.49 4.01 0.82
CA ASP A 527 37.75 4.71 1.03
C ASP A 527 38.38 5.14 -0.30
N PRO A 528 39.31 6.10 -0.32
CA PRO A 528 39.90 6.63 -1.57
C PRO A 528 40.59 5.58 -2.44
N ILE A 529 41.19 4.55 -1.84
CA ILE A 529 41.89 3.48 -2.58
C ILE A 529 40.84 2.54 -3.22
N ALA A 530 39.83 2.17 -2.48
CA ALA A 530 38.72 1.35 -2.98
C ALA A 530 37.93 2.07 -4.07
N GLU A 531 37.71 3.39 -3.91
CA GLU A 531 37.08 4.24 -4.91
C GLU A 531 37.89 4.24 -6.23
N TYR A 532 39.20 4.54 -6.16
CA TYR A 532 40.05 4.57 -7.36
C TYR A 532 40.01 3.23 -8.10
N LYS A 533 40.15 2.11 -7.36
CA LYS A 533 40.05 0.77 -7.94
C LYS A 533 38.71 0.48 -8.56
N MET A 534 37.64 0.95 -7.94
CA MET A 534 36.28 0.78 -8.48
C MET A 534 36.13 1.52 -9.81
N TYR A 535 36.59 2.77 -9.92
CA TYR A 535 36.56 3.52 -11.18
C TYR A 535 37.49 2.90 -12.23
N GLU A 536 38.67 2.46 -11.85
CA GLU A 536 39.59 1.76 -12.77
C GLU A 536 38.95 0.48 -13.33
N ASN A 537 38.33 -0.33 -12.47
CA ASN A 537 37.61 -1.53 -12.89
C ASN A 537 36.38 -1.20 -13.75
N LEU A 538 35.66 -0.12 -13.39
CA LEU A 538 34.54 0.38 -14.17
C LEU A 538 34.96 0.73 -15.59
N MET A 539 36.03 1.51 -15.76
CA MET A 539 36.56 1.89 -17.08
C MET A 539 36.99 0.67 -17.90
N LYS A 540 37.68 -0.28 -17.29
CA LYS A 540 38.09 -1.53 -17.95
C LYS A 540 36.91 -2.43 -18.30
N GLY A 541 35.91 -2.52 -17.43
CA GLY A 541 34.74 -3.39 -17.63
C GLY A 541 33.68 -2.82 -18.56
N THR A 542 33.74 -1.51 -18.85
CA THR A 542 32.80 -0.80 -19.73
C THR A 542 33.45 -0.36 -21.06
N ASP A 543 34.58 -0.99 -21.45
CA ASP A 543 35.30 -0.65 -22.68
C ASP A 543 34.34 -0.57 -23.88
N GLY A 544 34.38 0.56 -24.59
CA GLY A 544 33.50 0.88 -25.72
C GLY A 544 32.03 1.25 -25.34
N LYS A 545 31.65 1.27 -24.06
CA LYS A 545 30.34 1.75 -23.58
C LYS A 545 30.46 3.18 -23.10
N THR A 546 29.35 3.92 -23.17
CA THR A 546 29.27 5.30 -22.63
C THR A 546 29.05 5.26 -21.14
N VAL A 547 29.86 6.03 -20.39
CA VAL A 547 29.76 6.11 -18.93
C VAL A 547 29.54 7.55 -18.50
N ILE A 548 28.50 7.80 -17.72
CA ILE A 548 28.21 9.08 -17.10
C ILE A 548 28.18 8.86 -15.59
N TYR A 549 29.06 9.53 -14.85
CA TYR A 549 29.03 9.42 -13.41
C TYR A 549 28.99 10.78 -12.72
N ILE A 550 28.21 10.85 -11.66
CA ILE A 550 28.12 11.99 -10.78
C ILE A 550 29.06 11.76 -9.60
N SER A 551 29.93 12.71 -9.33
CA SER A 551 30.85 12.66 -8.20
C SER A 551 30.92 13.99 -7.46
N HIS A 552 31.04 13.92 -6.15
CA HIS A 552 31.43 15.05 -5.29
C HIS A 552 32.94 15.12 -5.06
N ARG A 553 33.68 14.08 -5.43
CA ARG A 553 35.13 14.02 -5.34
C ARG A 553 35.73 14.34 -6.71
N LEU A 554 36.36 15.51 -6.80
CA LEU A 554 36.96 15.97 -8.07
C LEU A 554 38.15 15.11 -8.52
N SER A 555 38.82 14.38 -7.61
CA SER A 555 39.88 13.44 -7.95
C SER A 555 39.43 12.35 -8.92
N SER A 556 38.19 11.89 -8.85
CA SER A 556 37.64 10.90 -9.79
C SER A 556 37.40 11.52 -11.18
N ALA A 557 37.17 12.81 -11.28
CA ALA A 557 36.92 13.50 -12.55
C ALA A 557 38.14 13.50 -13.47
N SER A 558 39.36 13.37 -12.93
CA SER A 558 40.59 13.23 -13.73
C SER A 558 40.67 11.95 -14.57
N LEU A 559 39.80 10.98 -14.28
CA LEU A 559 39.70 9.71 -15.03
C LEU A 559 38.71 9.77 -16.21
N SER A 560 38.04 10.91 -16.42
CA SER A 560 37.04 11.06 -17.47
C SER A 560 37.59 11.79 -18.68
N ASP A 561 37.03 11.46 -19.86
CA ASP A 561 37.36 12.15 -21.12
C ASP A 561 36.82 13.57 -21.13
N LYS A 562 35.69 13.81 -20.43
CA LYS A 562 35.00 15.10 -20.35
C LYS A 562 34.42 15.34 -18.97
N VAL A 563 34.46 16.58 -18.55
CA VAL A 563 33.89 17.06 -17.30
C VAL A 563 32.86 18.15 -17.57
N TYR A 564 31.68 18.03 -16.95
CA TYR A 564 30.69 19.10 -16.84
C TYR A 564 30.64 19.58 -15.38
N PHE A 565 30.98 20.84 -15.16
CA PHE A 565 30.88 21.46 -13.85
C PHE A 565 29.55 22.21 -13.70
N PHE A 566 28.71 21.71 -12.78
CA PHE A 566 27.38 22.24 -12.50
C PHE A 566 27.42 23.23 -11.35
N GLU A 567 26.76 24.37 -11.53
CA GLU A 567 26.51 25.37 -10.50
C GLU A 567 25.14 26.02 -10.68
N ASN A 568 24.36 26.10 -9.59
CA ASN A 568 23.03 26.76 -9.55
C ASN A 568 22.08 26.33 -10.68
N GLY A 569 22.04 25.03 -10.98
CA GLY A 569 21.18 24.45 -12.01
C GLY A 569 21.65 24.65 -13.45
N THR A 570 22.85 25.14 -13.69
CA THR A 570 23.42 25.37 -15.01
C THR A 570 24.79 24.71 -15.16
N VAL A 571 25.26 24.52 -16.40
CA VAL A 571 26.64 24.12 -16.68
C VAL A 571 27.49 25.40 -16.75
N LYS A 572 28.43 25.55 -15.82
CA LYS A 572 29.34 26.70 -15.73
C LYS A 572 30.58 26.50 -16.57
N GLU A 573 31.20 25.33 -16.48
CA GLU A 573 32.46 25.01 -17.14
C GLU A 573 32.34 23.60 -17.74
N GLN A 574 32.97 23.39 -18.88
CA GLN A 574 33.05 22.08 -19.53
C GLN A 574 34.38 21.95 -20.29
N GLY A 575 34.94 20.75 -20.30
CA GLY A 575 36.21 20.47 -20.97
C GLY A 575 36.86 19.18 -20.41
N THR A 576 38.09 18.91 -20.77
CA THR A 576 38.91 17.88 -20.11
C THR A 576 39.33 18.37 -18.72
N HIS A 577 39.83 17.46 -17.89
CA HIS A 577 40.36 17.83 -16.58
C HIS A 577 41.50 18.87 -16.71
N GLU A 578 42.43 18.63 -17.65
CA GLU A 578 43.59 19.49 -17.90
C GLU A 578 43.16 20.89 -18.37
N GLU A 579 42.19 20.97 -19.29
CA GLU A 579 41.66 22.24 -19.79
C GLU A 579 41.01 23.05 -18.65
N LEU A 580 40.22 22.40 -17.80
CA LEU A 580 39.54 23.08 -16.69
C LEU A 580 40.51 23.53 -15.57
N ILE A 581 41.57 22.76 -15.32
CA ILE A 581 42.64 23.19 -14.41
C ILE A 581 43.38 24.39 -14.98
N ALA A 582 43.74 24.35 -16.29
CA ALA A 582 44.42 25.45 -16.97
C ALA A 582 43.58 26.74 -17.06
N LEU A 583 42.23 26.59 -17.16
CA LEU A 583 41.28 27.71 -17.13
C LEU A 583 41.32 28.50 -15.82
N GLY A 584 41.70 27.83 -14.70
CA GLY A 584 41.77 28.49 -13.38
C GLY A 584 40.41 28.91 -12.80
N GLY A 585 39.34 28.35 -13.29
CA GLY A 585 37.96 28.68 -12.88
C GLY A 585 37.56 28.08 -11.54
N GLU A 586 36.26 27.99 -11.31
CA GLU A 586 35.70 27.45 -10.05
C GLU A 586 35.99 25.95 -9.90
N TYR A 587 36.03 25.20 -11.00
CA TYR A 587 36.46 23.78 -11.00
C TYR A 587 37.88 23.65 -10.46
N ALA A 588 38.84 24.38 -11.01
CA ALA A 588 40.25 24.35 -10.59
C ALA A 588 40.40 24.80 -9.11
N ARG A 589 39.68 25.81 -8.70
CA ARG A 589 39.65 26.29 -7.31
C ARG A 589 39.17 25.20 -6.34
N LEU A 590 38.07 24.53 -6.66
CA LEU A 590 37.51 23.46 -5.82
C LEU A 590 38.41 22.21 -5.82
N PHE A 591 39.02 21.88 -6.95
CA PHE A 591 39.99 20.79 -7.06
C PHE A 591 41.18 21.03 -6.12
N THR A 592 41.79 22.22 -6.16
CA THR A 592 42.90 22.61 -5.30
C THR A 592 42.54 22.56 -3.82
N LEU A 593 41.32 23.03 -3.46
CA LEU A 593 40.82 22.95 -2.08
C LEU A 593 40.62 21.50 -1.61
N GLN A 594 40.15 20.61 -2.47
CA GLN A 594 40.03 19.18 -2.11
C GLN A 594 41.41 18.53 -2.00
N ALA A 595 42.36 18.83 -2.90
CA ALA A 595 43.71 18.31 -2.88
C ALA A 595 44.49 18.76 -1.63
N SER A 596 44.38 20.04 -1.22
CA SER A 596 45.05 20.57 -0.04
C SER A 596 44.63 19.87 1.27
N ASN A 597 43.39 19.40 1.36
CA ASN A 597 42.94 18.60 2.51
C ASN A 597 43.60 17.25 2.65
N TYR A 598 44.18 16.73 1.57
CA TYR A 598 44.93 15.45 1.58
C TYR A 598 46.46 15.66 1.79
N THR A 599 46.99 16.83 1.41
CA THR A 599 48.43 17.14 1.56
C THR A 599 48.77 17.70 2.93
N SER A 600 47.85 18.44 3.59
CA SER A 600 48.08 18.98 4.93
C SER A 600 48.05 17.92 6.07
N GLY A 601 47.73 16.67 5.75
CA GLY A 601 47.79 15.52 6.70
C GLY A 601 49.15 14.83 6.78
N THR A 602 50.14 15.19 5.96
CA THR A 602 51.43 14.53 5.90
C THR A 602 52.56 15.26 6.63
N GLU A 603 52.31 16.42 7.25
CA GLU A 603 53.34 17.17 7.99
C GLU A 603 53.34 16.99 9.53
N VAL A 604 52.61 16.02 10.07
CA VAL A 604 52.63 15.76 11.52
C VAL A 604 53.04 14.31 11.79
N THR A 605 54.26 13.95 11.34
CA THR A 605 55.07 12.90 12.00
C THR A 605 56.54 13.07 11.59
N GLY A 606 57.22 13.98 12.26
CA GLY A 606 58.64 14.15 12.14
C GLY A 606 59.19 15.03 13.26
N GLU A 607 59.04 14.55 14.51
CA GLU A 607 59.96 14.78 15.63
C GLU A 607 59.67 13.77 16.73
#